data_baba4dbc31841eacd93e4edb219faa3a
#
_entry.id   baba4dbc31841eacd93e4edb219faa3a
#
_cell.length_a   1.000
_cell.length_b   1.000
_cell.length_c   1.000
_cell.angle_alpha   90.00
_cell.angle_beta   90.00
_cell.angle_gamma   90.00
#
_symmetry.space_group_name_H-M   'P 1'
#
loop_
_entity.id
_entity.type
_entity.pdbx_description
1 polymer ?
#
loop_
_entity_poly.entity_id
_entity_poly.type
_entity_poly.pdbx_seq_one_letter_code
_entity_poly.pdbx_strand_id
1 'polypeptide(L)'
;IEDVIRVASDLVKPNGKFFMVNRPNRLVDMLAIARNYKLEAKRIRFVHSRVASAPKMVLIEYVKSAKPEIRVLSPLYVYNEDGTYTDEVKAIYSNQSVDI
;
A
#
# COMPACT_ATOMS: atom_id res chain seq x y z
N ILE A 1 1.58 9.51 -12.06
CA ILE A 1 0.86 9.08 -10.84
C ILE A 1 -0.47 9.80 -10.69
N GLU A 2 -0.53 11.06 -11.04
CA GLU A 2 -1.78 11.83 -10.91
C GLU A 2 -2.88 11.29 -11.82
N ASP A 3 -2.55 10.91 -13.04
CA ASP A 3 -3.54 10.37 -13.98
C ASP A 3 -4.20 9.09 -13.44
N VAL A 4 -3.40 8.22 -12.83
CA VAL A 4 -3.91 6.98 -12.23
C VAL A 4 -4.87 7.30 -11.09
N ILE A 5 -4.51 8.23 -10.22
CA ILE A 5 -5.33 8.63 -9.08
C ILE A 5 -6.62 9.29 -9.54
N ARG A 6 -6.54 10.17 -10.54
CA ARG A 6 -7.72 10.84 -11.08
C ARG A 6 -8.71 9.85 -11.66
N VAL A 7 -8.22 8.91 -12.48
CA VAL A 7 -9.08 7.88 -13.08
C VAL A 7 -9.68 6.99 -12.00
N ALA A 8 -8.89 6.58 -11.02
CA ALA A 8 -9.39 5.77 -9.91
C ALA A 8 -10.48 6.50 -9.14
N SER A 9 -10.31 7.79 -8.88
CA SER A 9 -11.31 8.59 -8.17
C SER A 9 -12.63 8.64 -8.93
N ASP A 10 -12.58 8.70 -10.26
CA ASP A 10 -13.79 8.71 -11.08
C ASP A 10 -14.51 7.36 -11.07
N LEU A 11 -13.76 6.26 -10.95
CA LEU A 11 -14.32 4.92 -11.02
C LEU A 11 -14.79 4.39 -9.68
N VAL A 12 -14.22 4.87 -8.57
CA VAL A 12 -14.52 4.37 -7.24
C VAL A 12 -15.70 5.12 -6.65
N LYS A 13 -16.69 4.38 -6.15
CA LYS A 13 -17.87 4.97 -5.50
C LYS A 13 -17.49 5.48 -4.10
N PRO A 14 -18.27 6.43 -3.53
CA PRO A 14 -18.08 6.84 -2.14
C PRO A 14 -18.02 5.62 -1.22
N ASN A 15 -17.08 5.61 -0.28
CA ASN A 15 -16.74 4.49 0.60
C ASN A 15 -16.13 3.28 -0.11
N GLY A 16 -15.94 3.34 -1.43
CA GLY A 16 -15.22 2.31 -2.17
C GLY A 16 -13.72 2.40 -1.94
N LYS A 17 -13.02 1.33 -2.25
CA LYS A 17 -11.58 1.20 -2.00
C LYS A 17 -10.79 1.21 -3.30
N PHE A 18 -9.58 1.76 -3.20
CA PHE A 18 -8.60 1.73 -4.27
C PHE A 18 -7.23 1.39 -3.66
N PHE A 19 -6.51 0.49 -4.29
CA PHE A 19 -5.19 0.06 -3.82
C PHE A 19 -4.13 0.50 -4.82
N MET A 20 -3.00 1.01 -4.29
CA MET A 20 -1.88 1.41 -5.13
C MET A 20 -0.58 0.92 -4.54
N VAL A 21 0.31 0.47 -5.43
CA VAL A 21 1.66 0.04 -5.08
C VAL A 21 2.64 0.92 -5.83
N ASN A 22 3.65 1.43 -5.15
CA ASN A 22 4.69 2.22 -5.80
C ASN A 22 5.95 2.20 -4.93
N ARG A 23 7.00 2.85 -5.42
CA ARG A 23 8.25 2.99 -4.68
C ARG A 23 8.06 3.98 -3.53
N PRO A 24 8.77 3.78 -2.40
CA PRO A 24 8.61 4.67 -1.23
C PRO A 24 8.95 6.14 -1.51
N ASN A 25 9.82 6.42 -2.47
CA ASN A 25 10.16 7.80 -2.81
C ASN A 25 9.00 8.59 -3.44
N ARG A 26 7.91 7.90 -3.80
CA ARG A 26 6.69 8.53 -4.32
C ARG A 26 5.62 8.71 -3.24
N LEU A 27 5.94 8.38 -1.99
CA LEU A 27 4.94 8.33 -0.92
C LEU A 27 4.21 9.66 -0.72
N VAL A 28 4.94 10.78 -0.70
CA VAL A 28 4.33 12.09 -0.48
C VAL A 28 3.33 12.42 -1.60
N ASP A 29 3.72 12.17 -2.86
CA ASP A 29 2.83 12.38 -4.00
C ASP A 29 1.60 11.47 -3.91
N MET A 30 1.81 10.20 -3.56
CA MET A 30 0.72 9.24 -3.43
C MET A 30 -0.33 9.67 -2.40
N LEU A 31 0.11 10.31 -1.33
CA LEU A 31 -0.80 10.76 -0.28
C LEU A 31 -1.44 12.11 -0.62
N ALA A 32 -0.62 13.08 -1.05
CA ALA A 32 -1.08 14.44 -1.29
C ALA A 32 -2.02 14.54 -2.49
N ILE A 33 -1.63 13.93 -3.60
CA ILE A 33 -2.43 13.95 -4.82
C ILE A 33 -3.76 13.23 -4.61
N ALA A 34 -3.73 12.07 -3.97
CA ALA A 34 -4.94 11.28 -3.72
C ALA A 34 -5.96 12.07 -2.91
N ARG A 35 -5.50 12.80 -1.90
CA ARG A 35 -6.41 13.60 -1.06
C ARG A 35 -7.11 14.69 -1.89
N ASN A 36 -6.45 15.27 -2.86
CA ASN A 36 -7.06 16.26 -3.74
C ASN A 36 -8.19 15.68 -4.59
N TYR A 37 -8.19 14.38 -4.81
CA TYR A 37 -9.23 13.67 -5.55
C TYR A 37 -10.18 12.90 -4.63
N LYS A 38 -10.24 13.26 -3.34
CA LYS A 38 -11.12 12.65 -2.33
C LYS A 38 -10.81 11.17 -2.06
N LEU A 39 -9.59 10.74 -2.36
CA LEU A 39 -9.11 9.41 -1.98
C LEU A 39 -8.24 9.57 -0.73
N GLU A 40 -8.77 9.14 0.40
CA GLU A 40 -8.07 9.24 1.68
C GLU A 40 -7.33 7.93 1.95
N ALA A 41 -6.03 8.02 2.22
CA ALA A 41 -5.23 6.86 2.57
C ALA A 41 -5.65 6.36 3.94
N LYS A 42 -6.11 5.12 4.04
CA LYS A 42 -6.61 4.54 5.28
C LYS A 42 -5.71 3.47 5.87
N ARG A 43 -4.98 2.74 5.03
CA ARG A 43 -3.99 1.77 5.50
C ARG A 43 -2.75 1.86 4.63
N ILE A 44 -1.58 1.72 5.25
CA ILE A 44 -0.30 1.72 4.56
C ILE A 44 0.57 0.58 5.08
N ARG A 45 1.25 -0.10 4.17
CA ARG A 45 2.19 -1.15 4.52
C ARG A 45 3.46 -1.02 3.69
N PHE A 46 4.60 -1.07 4.35
CA PHE A 46 5.91 -1.05 3.69
C PHE A 46 6.39 -2.47 3.44
N VAL A 47 6.98 -2.70 2.28
CA VAL A 47 7.54 -4.00 1.90
C VAL A 47 9.05 -3.87 1.83
N HIS A 48 9.75 -4.67 2.61
CA HIS A 48 11.21 -4.73 2.69
C HIS A 48 11.71 -6.06 2.15
N SER A 49 12.88 -6.05 1.50
CA SER A 49 13.51 -7.31 1.13
C SER A 49 13.91 -8.10 2.37
N ARG A 50 14.53 -7.43 3.35
CA ARG A 50 14.99 -8.04 4.61
C ARG A 50 14.77 -7.04 5.75
N VAL A 51 14.83 -7.54 6.97
CA VAL A 51 14.65 -6.72 8.18
C VAL A 51 15.60 -5.53 8.20
N ALA A 52 16.86 -5.72 7.81
CA ALA A 52 17.87 -4.66 7.89
C ALA A 52 17.88 -3.73 6.67
N SER A 53 17.08 -4.00 5.65
CA SER A 53 17.06 -3.18 4.43
C SER A 53 15.98 -2.11 4.50
N ALA A 54 16.16 -1.03 3.75
CA ALA A 54 15.13 -0.02 3.57
C ALA A 54 13.95 -0.61 2.79
N PRO A 55 12.74 -0.02 2.90
CA PRO A 55 11.59 -0.52 2.14
C PRO A 55 11.83 -0.36 0.64
N LYS A 56 11.38 -1.36 -0.10
CA LYS A 56 11.43 -1.39 -1.57
C LYS A 56 10.14 -0.92 -2.21
N MET A 57 9.02 -1.12 -1.53
CA MET A 57 7.70 -0.79 -2.04
C MET A 57 6.82 -0.32 -0.90
N VAL A 58 5.77 0.42 -1.26
CA VAL A 58 4.72 0.80 -0.33
C VAL A 58 3.37 0.44 -0.92
N LEU A 59 2.52 -0.15 -0.09
CA LEU A 59 1.15 -0.52 -0.44
C LEU A 59 0.21 0.42 0.29
N ILE A 60 -0.70 1.06 -0.42
CA ILE A 60 -1.67 1.98 0.20
C ILE A 60 -3.07 1.59 -0.20
N GLU A 61 -3.95 1.50 0.81
CA GLU A 61 -5.38 1.38 0.61
C GLU A 61 -6.01 2.75 0.82
N TYR A 62 -6.73 3.20 -0.18
CA TYR A 62 -7.51 4.44 -0.11
C TYR A 62 -8.99 4.12 -0.01
N VAL A 63 -9.73 5.00 0.66
CA VAL A 63 -11.19 4.92 0.69
C VAL A 63 -11.73 6.27 0.24
N LYS A 64 -12.62 6.25 -0.73
CA LYS A 64 -13.16 7.49 -1.30
C LYS A 64 -14.09 8.19 -0.31
N SER A 65 -13.86 9.48 -0.14
CA SER A 65 -14.63 10.35 0.74
C SER A 65 -14.57 9.97 2.22
N ALA A 66 -13.54 9.19 2.62
CA ALA A 66 -13.36 8.80 4.01
C ALA A 66 -12.78 9.96 4.83
N LYS A 67 -12.94 9.85 6.15
CA LYS A 67 -12.34 10.79 7.08
C LYS A 67 -10.84 10.56 7.20
N PRO A 68 -10.06 11.59 7.61
CA PRO A 68 -8.63 11.42 7.84
C PRO A 68 -8.36 10.33 8.88
N GLU A 69 -7.14 9.96 9.00
CA GLU A 69 -6.49 8.97 9.84
C GLU A 69 -6.06 7.76 9.03
N ILE A 70 -4.77 7.49 9.13
CA ILE A 70 -4.16 6.36 8.46
C ILE A 70 -3.70 5.33 9.48
N ARG A 71 -3.89 4.06 9.17
CA ARG A 71 -3.37 2.96 9.96
C ARG A 71 -2.11 2.42 9.31
N VAL A 72 -0.99 2.50 10.02
CA VAL A 72 0.28 1.95 9.55
C VAL A 72 0.37 0.51 10.00
N LEU A 73 0.40 -0.41 9.04
CA LEU A 73 0.48 -1.83 9.33
C LEU A 73 1.93 -2.25 9.55
N SER A 74 2.12 -3.43 10.15
CA SER A 74 3.46 -4.00 10.31
C SER A 74 4.11 -4.20 8.95
N PRO A 75 5.42 -3.94 8.83
CA PRO A 75 6.10 -4.15 7.55
C PRO A 75 6.03 -5.60 7.08
N LEU A 76 6.00 -5.81 5.78
CA LEU A 76 6.16 -7.13 5.19
C LEU A 76 7.63 -7.31 4.82
N TYR A 77 8.26 -8.35 5.37
CA TYR A 77 9.63 -8.74 5.00
C TYR A 77 9.55 -9.94 4.06
N VAL A 78 10.22 -9.83 2.91
CA VAL A 78 10.13 -10.86 1.87
C VAL A 78 11.05 -12.03 2.18
N TYR A 79 12.29 -11.76 2.58
CA TYR A 79 13.32 -12.77 2.80
C TYR A 79 13.81 -12.81 4.23
N ASN A 80 14.08 -14.02 4.71
CA ASN A 80 14.88 -14.25 5.92
C ASN A 80 16.35 -13.96 5.62
N GLU A 81 17.19 -13.95 6.66
CA GLU A 81 18.63 -13.68 6.51
C GLU A 81 19.31 -14.70 5.60
N ASP A 82 18.84 -15.95 5.60
CA ASP A 82 19.40 -17.03 4.78
C ASP A 82 18.93 -17.02 3.32
N GLY A 83 18.10 -16.05 2.94
CA GLY A 83 17.60 -15.91 1.58
C GLY A 83 16.31 -16.68 1.28
N THR A 84 15.77 -17.42 2.24
CA THR A 84 14.48 -18.08 2.06
C THR A 84 13.34 -17.08 2.27
N TYR A 85 12.17 -17.38 1.73
CA TYR A 85 10.98 -16.55 1.97
C TYR A 85 10.54 -16.62 3.44
N THR A 86 10.05 -15.50 3.95
CA THR A 86 9.46 -15.47 5.29
C THR A 86 8.16 -16.27 5.32
N ASP A 87 7.73 -16.65 6.52
CA ASP A 87 6.49 -17.40 6.69
C ASP A 87 5.28 -16.62 6.17
N GLU A 88 5.28 -15.30 6.35
CA GLU A 88 4.18 -14.46 5.86
C GLU A 88 4.09 -14.50 4.34
N VAL A 89 5.23 -14.39 3.64
CA VAL A 89 5.25 -14.45 2.18
C VAL A 89 4.82 -15.84 1.69
N LYS A 90 5.26 -16.90 2.35
CA LYS A 90 4.82 -18.26 2.03
C LYS A 90 3.31 -18.41 2.19
N ALA A 91 2.74 -17.85 3.24
CA ALA A 91 1.30 -17.87 3.48
C ALA A 91 0.54 -17.12 2.39
N ILE A 92 1.04 -15.97 1.94
CA ILE A 92 0.46 -15.19 0.85
C ILE A 92 0.42 -16.03 -0.43
N TYR A 93 1.53 -16.67 -0.79
CA TYR A 93 1.58 -17.51 -1.99
C TYR A 93 0.63 -18.71 -1.90
N SER A 94 0.51 -19.32 -0.72
CA SER A 94 -0.36 -20.47 -0.53
C SER A 94 -1.84 -20.11 -0.60
N ASN A 95 -2.22 -18.99 0.03
CA ASN A 95 -3.62 -18.59 0.14
C ASN A 95 -4.05 -17.63 -0.97
N GLN A 96 -3.11 -17.09 -1.72
CA GLN A 96 -3.35 -16.08 -2.76
C GLN A 96 -4.16 -14.89 -2.23
N SER A 97 -4.02 -14.60 -0.94
CA SER A 97 -4.67 -13.45 -0.32
C SER A 97 -3.60 -12.52 0.23
N VAL A 98 -3.81 -11.23 0.05
CA VAL A 98 -2.94 -10.20 0.57
C VAL A 98 -3.74 -9.37 1.54
N ASP A 99 -3.31 -9.37 2.78
CA ASP A 99 -3.86 -8.48 3.79
C ASP A 99 -2.97 -7.25 3.82
N ILE A 100 -3.33 -6.29 3.01
CA ILE A 100 -2.57 -5.06 2.88
C ILE A 100 -2.49 -4.34 4.20
#